data_670241f97c943870b084c4a50e5e960b
#
_entry.id   670241f97c943870b084c4a50e5e960b
#
_cell.length_a   1.000
_cell.length_b   1.000
_cell.length_c   1.000
_cell.angle_alpha   90.00
_cell.angle_beta   90.00
_cell.angle_gamma   90.00
#
_symmetry.space_group_name_H-M   'P 1'
#
loop_
_entity.id
_entity.type
_entity.pdbx_description
1 polymer ?
#
loop_
_entity_poly.entity_id
_entity_poly.type
_entity_poly.pdbx_seq_one_letter_code
_entity_poly.pdbx_strand_id
1 'polypeptide(L)'
;MRKSWRNNAVANVMVDGKPINLGLWDTAGQEDYDRLRPLSYPQTDVFLICFSLVSPPSFENVRGKWYPEITHHAPNIPIILVGTKLDLREDKETILKLRQKAQSPITYPQGLQMAKDIQAVKYLECSALTQKGLKNVFDEAIRAVLCPVPVVGRKSKCMVM
;
A
#
# COMPACT_ATOMS: atom_id res chain seq x y z
N MET A 1 3.77 7.40 27.98
CA MET A 1 3.94 6.33 26.98
C MET A 1 4.55 6.93 25.73
N ARG A 2 5.81 6.64 25.39
CA ARG A 2 6.41 7.10 24.14
C ARG A 2 5.75 6.33 23.00
N LYS A 3 4.95 7.01 22.16
CA LYS A 3 4.48 6.43 20.92
C LYS A 3 5.69 6.17 20.02
N SER A 4 5.96 4.92 19.69
CA SER A 4 6.99 4.59 18.71
C SER A 4 6.55 5.12 17.34
N TRP A 5 7.44 5.79 16.61
CA TRP A 5 7.15 6.25 15.25
C TRP A 5 7.26 5.12 14.22
N ARG A 6 7.76 3.97 14.61
CA ARG A 6 7.84 2.75 13.81
C ARG A 6 7.63 1.52 14.66
N ASN A 7 7.01 0.51 14.06
CA ASN A 7 6.94 -0.84 14.58
C ASN A 7 7.51 -1.79 13.51
N ASN A 8 8.14 -2.85 13.94
CA ASN A 8 8.63 -3.89 13.03
C ASN A 8 8.23 -5.27 13.53
N ALA A 9 7.99 -6.15 12.57
CA ALA A 9 7.72 -7.56 12.81
C ALA A 9 8.39 -8.40 11.74
N VAL A 10 8.74 -9.62 12.10
CA VAL A 10 9.29 -10.60 11.16
C VAL A 10 8.39 -11.83 11.18
N ALA A 11 8.03 -12.31 10.00
CA ALA A 11 7.21 -13.49 9.85
C ALA A 11 7.80 -14.42 8.77
N ASN A 12 7.77 -15.72 9.02
CA ASN A 12 8.05 -16.72 8.00
C ASN A 12 6.73 -17.10 7.34
N VAL A 13 6.64 -16.90 6.04
CA VAL A 13 5.44 -17.18 5.26
C VAL A 13 5.78 -18.05 4.05
N MET A 14 4.79 -18.80 3.57
CA MET A 14 4.92 -19.61 2.36
C MET A 14 4.16 -18.93 1.23
N VAL A 15 4.85 -18.60 0.15
CA VAL A 15 4.25 -18.03 -1.06
C VAL A 15 4.69 -18.83 -2.27
N ASP A 16 3.72 -19.33 -3.03
CA ASP A 16 3.94 -20.15 -4.24
C ASP A 16 4.92 -21.32 -4.00
N GLY A 17 4.79 -21.97 -2.83
CA GLY A 17 5.63 -23.11 -2.43
C GLY A 17 7.05 -22.72 -1.96
N LYS A 18 7.35 -21.43 -1.82
CA LYS A 18 8.65 -20.95 -1.35
C LYS A 18 8.56 -20.37 0.06
N PRO A 19 9.45 -20.75 0.98
CA PRO A 19 9.54 -20.13 2.30
C PRO A 19 10.18 -18.75 2.17
N ILE A 20 9.51 -17.73 2.73
CA ILE A 20 9.93 -16.33 2.69
C ILE A 20 10.04 -15.80 4.10
N ASN A 21 11.14 -15.16 4.42
CA ASN A 21 11.28 -14.39 5.65
C ASN A 21 10.85 -12.94 5.35
N LEU A 22 9.66 -12.57 5.84
CA LEU A 22 9.03 -11.28 5.58
C LEU A 22 9.31 -10.33 6.74
N GLY A 23 10.05 -9.27 6.49
CA GLY A 23 10.22 -8.15 7.41
C GLY A 23 9.15 -7.08 7.14
N LEU A 24 8.33 -6.78 8.14
CA LEU A 24 7.29 -5.77 8.09
C LEU A 24 7.70 -4.55 8.91
N TRP A 25 7.62 -3.38 8.30
CA TRP A 25 7.92 -2.10 8.93
C TRP A 25 6.71 -1.19 8.82
N ASP A 26 6.06 -0.94 9.95
CA ASP A 26 4.97 0.03 10.06
C ASP A 26 5.53 1.38 10.47
N THR A 27 5.16 2.44 9.77
CA THR A 27 5.61 3.80 10.03
C THR A 27 4.43 4.72 10.30
N ALA A 28 4.62 5.62 11.26
CA ALA A 28 3.60 6.61 11.61
C ALA A 28 3.38 7.63 10.49
N GLY A 29 2.12 7.83 10.12
CA GLY A 29 1.71 8.78 9.08
C GLY A 29 1.59 10.24 9.54
N GLN A 30 1.78 10.52 10.84
CA GLN A 30 1.69 11.87 11.39
C GLN A 30 2.83 12.77 10.91
N GLU A 31 2.54 14.06 10.75
CA GLU A 31 3.50 15.07 10.26
C GLU A 31 4.72 15.21 11.19
N ASP A 32 4.54 14.99 12.49
CA ASP A 32 5.62 15.03 13.47
C ASP A 32 6.79 14.09 13.14
N TYR A 33 6.52 13.06 12.33
CA TYR A 33 7.50 12.05 11.94
C TYR A 33 7.98 12.16 10.50
N ASP A 34 7.61 13.21 9.77
CA ASP A 34 7.96 13.36 8.35
C ASP A 34 9.48 13.33 8.09
N ARG A 35 10.27 13.83 9.04
CA ARG A 35 11.74 13.80 8.96
C ARG A 35 12.35 12.46 9.33
N LEU A 36 11.66 11.68 10.17
CA LEU A 36 12.17 10.40 10.69
C LEU A 36 11.70 9.20 9.84
N ARG A 37 10.52 9.28 9.26
CA ARG A 37 9.92 8.20 8.47
C ARG A 37 10.83 7.71 7.34
N PRO A 38 11.47 8.60 6.54
CA PRO A 38 12.36 8.17 5.47
C PRO A 38 13.59 7.38 5.93
N LEU A 39 13.96 7.46 7.21
CA LEU A 39 15.05 6.65 7.76
C LEU A 39 14.75 5.14 7.77
N SER A 40 13.47 4.77 7.63
CA SER A 40 13.05 3.38 7.51
C SER A 40 13.07 2.85 6.06
N TYR A 41 13.27 3.70 5.05
CA TYR A 41 13.17 3.33 3.65
C TYR A 41 14.38 2.60 3.06
N PRO A 42 15.64 2.81 3.52
CA PRO A 42 16.77 2.05 3.01
C PRO A 42 16.55 0.54 3.11
N GLN A 43 16.96 -0.21 2.07
CA GLN A 43 16.82 -1.67 1.97
C GLN A 43 15.36 -2.18 1.94
N THR A 44 14.39 -1.32 1.64
CA THR A 44 13.01 -1.74 1.41
C THR A 44 12.89 -2.35 0.03
N ASP A 45 12.27 -3.52 -0.05
CA ASP A 45 12.04 -4.23 -1.31
C ASP A 45 10.71 -3.87 -1.97
N VAL A 46 9.71 -3.49 -1.20
CA VAL A 46 8.38 -3.10 -1.68
C VAL A 46 7.70 -2.15 -0.68
N PHE A 47 7.00 -1.16 -1.20
CA PHE A 47 6.17 -0.26 -0.39
C PHE A 47 4.69 -0.59 -0.51
N LEU A 48 4.01 -0.60 0.62
CA LEU A 48 2.56 -0.59 0.68
C LEU A 48 2.08 0.81 1.04
N ILE A 49 1.44 1.50 0.10
CA ILE A 49 0.74 2.75 0.39
C ILE A 49 -0.69 2.41 0.76
N CYS A 50 -1.04 2.64 2.01
CA CYS A 50 -2.36 2.32 2.54
C CYS A 50 -3.21 3.58 2.71
N PHE A 51 -4.47 3.50 2.31
CA PHE A 51 -5.48 4.50 2.60
C PHE A 51 -6.77 3.84 3.06
N SER A 52 -7.63 4.57 3.73
CA SER A 52 -8.94 4.07 4.14
C SER A 52 -9.98 4.32 3.05
N LEU A 53 -10.71 3.27 2.65
CA LEU A 53 -11.80 3.36 1.67
C LEU A 53 -12.96 4.27 2.13
N VAL A 54 -13.02 4.58 3.42
CA VAL A 54 -14.01 5.45 4.02
C VAL A 54 -13.41 6.78 4.53
N SER A 55 -12.24 7.14 4.04
CA SER A 55 -11.60 8.43 4.33
C SER A 55 -11.04 9.06 3.05
N PRO A 56 -11.86 9.88 2.35
CA PRO A 56 -11.39 10.61 1.17
C PRO A 56 -10.12 11.43 1.40
N PRO A 57 -9.90 12.10 2.53
CA PRO A 57 -8.63 12.78 2.79
C PRO A 57 -7.42 11.84 2.76
N SER A 58 -7.54 10.61 3.31
CA SER A 58 -6.45 9.63 3.25
C SER A 58 -6.16 9.17 1.83
N PHE A 59 -7.18 9.11 0.97
CA PHE A 59 -7.04 8.79 -0.45
C PHE A 59 -6.29 9.90 -1.21
N GLU A 60 -6.63 11.17 -0.97
CA GLU A 60 -5.92 12.30 -1.58
C GLU A 60 -4.45 12.37 -1.16
N ASN A 61 -4.13 12.00 0.07
CA ASN A 61 -2.76 11.95 0.57
C ASN A 61 -1.88 10.92 -0.16
N VAL A 62 -2.45 9.92 -0.79
CA VAL A 62 -1.69 8.96 -1.60
C VAL A 62 -0.88 9.67 -2.67
N ARG A 63 -1.51 10.52 -3.46
CA ARG A 63 -0.87 11.28 -4.52
C ARG A 63 -0.19 12.56 -4.02
N GLY A 64 -0.77 13.22 -3.02
CA GLY A 64 -0.29 14.50 -2.52
C GLY A 64 0.89 14.41 -1.56
N LYS A 65 1.01 13.30 -0.83
CA LYS A 65 2.04 13.15 0.20
C LYS A 65 2.89 11.88 0.02
N TRP A 66 2.27 10.71 0.00
CA TRP A 66 3.00 9.45 0.12
C TRP A 66 3.80 9.08 -1.11
N TYR A 67 3.20 9.19 -2.27
CA TYR A 67 3.91 8.89 -3.52
C TYR A 67 5.10 9.81 -3.76
N PRO A 68 4.99 11.14 -3.61
CA PRO A 68 6.14 12.03 -3.73
C PRO A 68 7.25 11.74 -2.72
N GLU A 69 6.89 11.43 -1.47
CA GLU A 69 7.88 11.11 -0.43
C GLU A 69 8.65 9.83 -0.76
N ILE A 70 7.94 8.76 -1.12
CA ILE A 70 8.57 7.48 -1.46
C ILE A 70 9.45 7.60 -2.71
N THR A 71 8.97 8.25 -3.76
CA THR A 71 9.75 8.39 -5.01
C THR A 71 10.97 9.27 -4.85
N HIS A 72 10.93 10.22 -3.93
CA HIS A 72 12.08 11.06 -3.62
C HIS A 72 13.16 10.30 -2.84
N HIS A 73 12.78 9.54 -1.82
CA HIS A 73 13.71 8.86 -0.92
C HIS A 73 14.09 7.44 -1.35
N ALA A 74 13.24 6.78 -2.11
CA ALA A 74 13.44 5.39 -2.54
C ALA A 74 12.92 5.19 -3.97
N PRO A 75 13.55 5.81 -4.98
CA PRO A 75 13.14 5.66 -6.36
C PRO A 75 13.30 4.22 -6.84
N ASN A 76 12.48 3.82 -7.81
CA ASN A 76 12.52 2.50 -8.47
C ASN A 76 12.16 1.29 -7.60
N ILE A 77 11.59 1.51 -6.42
CA ILE A 77 11.06 0.44 -5.59
C ILE A 77 9.58 0.22 -5.94
N PRO A 78 9.12 -1.03 -6.14
CA PRO A 78 7.72 -1.30 -6.47
C PRO A 78 6.78 -0.83 -5.35
N ILE A 79 5.65 -0.28 -5.75
CA ILE A 79 4.59 0.21 -4.85
C ILE A 79 3.34 -0.59 -5.11
N ILE A 80 2.69 -1.04 -4.05
CA ILE A 80 1.33 -1.58 -4.06
C ILE A 80 0.42 -0.60 -3.34
N LEU A 81 -0.68 -0.22 -3.98
CA LEU A 81 -1.72 0.61 -3.36
C LEU A 81 -2.75 -0.29 -2.68
N VAL A 82 -3.06 0.00 -1.42
CA VAL A 82 -3.97 -0.80 -0.60
C VAL A 82 -5.10 0.06 -0.04
N GLY A 83 -6.33 -0.25 -0.42
CA GLY A 83 -7.53 0.27 0.22
C GLY A 83 -7.89 -0.57 1.43
N THR A 84 -7.91 0.05 2.60
CA THR A 84 -8.21 -0.60 3.88
C THR A 84 -9.65 -0.31 4.34
N LYS A 85 -10.09 -1.00 5.38
CA LYS A 85 -11.44 -0.88 5.95
C LYS A 85 -12.56 -1.20 4.94
N LEU A 86 -12.33 -2.22 4.13
CA LEU A 86 -13.30 -2.70 3.13
C LEU A 86 -14.66 -3.03 3.73
N ASP A 87 -14.68 -3.55 4.96
CA ASP A 87 -15.89 -3.85 5.74
C ASP A 87 -16.80 -2.64 5.98
N LEU A 88 -16.24 -1.42 5.98
CA LEU A 88 -16.99 -0.19 6.22
C LEU A 88 -17.55 0.46 4.95
N ARG A 89 -17.15 0.03 3.75
CA ARG A 89 -17.61 0.67 2.49
C ARG A 89 -19.12 0.65 2.33
N GLU A 90 -19.77 -0.42 2.77
CA GLU A 90 -21.23 -0.60 2.68
C GLU A 90 -21.94 -0.43 4.03
N ASP A 91 -21.21 -0.06 5.07
CA ASP A 91 -21.78 0.19 6.39
C ASP A 91 -22.63 1.46 6.40
N LYS A 92 -23.90 1.32 6.76
CA LYS A 92 -24.91 2.39 6.69
C LYS A 92 -24.55 3.60 7.56
N GLU A 93 -24.05 3.35 8.77
CA GLU A 93 -23.69 4.42 9.69
C GLU A 93 -22.47 5.21 9.16
N THR A 94 -21.48 4.53 8.65
CA THR A 94 -20.29 5.13 8.03
C THR A 94 -20.66 5.96 6.80
N ILE A 95 -21.54 5.45 5.94
CA ILE A 95 -22.03 6.15 4.75
C ILE A 95 -22.79 7.43 5.15
N LEU A 96 -23.63 7.36 6.18
CA LEU A 96 -24.38 8.54 6.68
C LEU A 96 -23.43 9.61 7.21
N LYS A 97 -22.41 9.24 7.97
CA LYS A 97 -21.38 10.17 8.48
C LYS A 97 -20.61 10.84 7.35
N LEU A 98 -20.29 10.12 6.29
CA LEU A 98 -19.62 10.68 5.10
C LEU A 98 -20.54 11.66 4.36
N ARG A 99 -21.82 11.30 4.17
CA ARG A 99 -22.80 12.18 3.52
C ARG A 99 -22.99 13.51 4.24
N GLN A 100 -22.95 13.53 5.57
CA GLN A 100 -22.99 14.77 6.36
C GLN A 100 -21.85 15.72 6.03
N LYS A 101 -20.72 15.19 5.53
CA LYS A 101 -19.55 15.95 5.09
C LYS A 101 -19.49 16.13 3.57
N ALA A 102 -20.58 15.84 2.86
CA ALA A 102 -20.62 15.81 1.38
C ALA A 102 -19.56 14.90 0.77
N GLN A 103 -19.28 13.77 1.41
CA GLN A 103 -18.32 12.77 0.99
C GLN A 103 -18.98 11.42 0.76
N SER A 104 -18.30 10.55 0.05
CA SER A 104 -18.69 9.16 -0.19
C SER A 104 -17.48 8.23 -0.09
N PRO A 105 -17.68 6.92 0.18
CA PRO A 105 -16.59 5.95 0.15
C PRO A 105 -15.89 5.91 -1.20
N ILE A 106 -14.61 5.56 -1.19
CA ILE A 106 -13.83 5.39 -2.40
C ILE A 106 -14.25 4.09 -3.08
N THR A 107 -14.55 4.18 -4.37
CA THR A 107 -14.92 3.03 -5.19
C THR A 107 -13.70 2.27 -5.70
N TYR A 108 -13.89 1.02 -6.11
CA TYR A 108 -12.83 0.22 -6.70
C TYR A 108 -12.22 0.87 -7.97
N PRO A 109 -13.02 1.39 -8.93
CA PRO A 109 -12.47 2.10 -10.09
C PRO A 109 -11.63 3.33 -9.73
N GLN A 110 -11.99 4.06 -8.69
CA GLN A 110 -11.20 5.20 -8.20
C GLN A 110 -9.83 4.73 -7.67
N GLY A 111 -9.81 3.65 -6.90
CA GLY A 111 -8.56 3.05 -6.42
C GLY A 111 -7.67 2.56 -7.55
N LEU A 112 -8.24 1.91 -8.56
CA LEU A 112 -7.51 1.48 -9.77
C LEU A 112 -6.89 2.67 -10.52
N GLN A 113 -7.63 3.76 -10.67
CA GLN A 113 -7.12 4.95 -11.34
C GLN A 113 -5.98 5.59 -10.54
N MET A 114 -6.12 5.69 -9.23
CA MET A 114 -5.04 6.18 -8.36
C MET A 114 -3.78 5.31 -8.48
N ALA A 115 -3.94 3.99 -8.53
CA ALA A 115 -2.81 3.07 -8.71
C ALA A 115 -2.07 3.33 -10.04
N LYS A 116 -2.79 3.62 -11.10
CA LYS A 116 -2.18 4.02 -12.39
C LYS A 116 -1.46 5.36 -12.28
N ASP A 117 -2.07 6.34 -11.63
CA ASP A 117 -1.51 7.67 -11.48
C ASP A 117 -0.18 7.67 -10.71
N ILE A 118 -0.05 6.82 -9.70
CA ILE A 118 1.18 6.66 -8.91
C ILE A 118 2.09 5.54 -9.41
N GLN A 119 1.79 4.94 -10.56
CA GLN A 119 2.56 3.84 -11.13
C GLN A 119 2.73 2.64 -10.18
N ALA A 120 1.73 2.38 -9.35
CA ALA A 120 1.69 1.20 -8.51
C ALA A 120 1.61 -0.06 -9.39
N VAL A 121 2.29 -1.12 -8.97
CA VAL A 121 2.28 -2.40 -9.69
C VAL A 121 0.95 -3.13 -9.53
N LYS A 122 0.22 -2.84 -8.45
CA LYS A 122 -1.07 -3.45 -8.14
C LYS A 122 -1.93 -2.57 -7.24
N TYR A 123 -3.25 -2.71 -7.35
CA TYR A 123 -4.25 -2.19 -6.42
C TYR A 123 -4.99 -3.33 -5.75
N LEU A 124 -5.05 -3.32 -4.43
CA LEU A 124 -5.71 -4.33 -3.60
C LEU A 124 -6.59 -3.67 -2.55
N GLU A 125 -7.63 -4.37 -2.15
CA GLU A 125 -8.50 -3.93 -1.06
C GLU A 125 -8.60 -5.00 0.03
N CYS A 126 -8.64 -4.57 1.27
CA CYS A 126 -8.72 -5.49 2.40
C CYS A 126 -9.46 -4.91 3.61
N SER A 127 -9.85 -5.81 4.50
CA SER A 127 -10.31 -5.50 5.85
C SER A 127 -9.45 -6.24 6.87
N ALA A 128 -8.74 -5.51 7.72
CA ALA A 128 -8.02 -6.11 8.83
C ALA A 128 -8.97 -6.69 9.89
N LEU A 129 -10.16 -6.09 10.04
CA LEU A 129 -11.16 -6.55 11.00
C LEU A 129 -11.73 -7.93 10.64
N THR A 130 -12.12 -8.12 9.37
CA THR A 130 -12.71 -9.38 8.89
C THR A 130 -11.68 -10.32 8.28
N GLN A 131 -10.44 -9.84 8.09
CA GLN A 131 -9.33 -10.50 7.39
C GLN A 131 -9.58 -10.74 5.89
N LYS A 132 -10.68 -10.22 5.33
CA LYS A 132 -10.96 -10.33 3.90
C LYS A 132 -9.90 -9.62 3.08
N GLY A 133 -9.26 -10.36 2.17
CA GLY A 133 -8.22 -9.86 1.28
C GLY A 133 -6.88 -9.54 1.95
N LEU A 134 -6.77 -9.68 3.28
CA LEU A 134 -5.56 -9.29 4.02
C LEU A 134 -4.35 -10.16 3.66
N LYS A 135 -4.50 -11.48 3.64
CA LYS A 135 -3.42 -12.39 3.23
C LYS A 135 -2.94 -12.10 1.81
N ASN A 136 -3.85 -11.82 0.90
CA ASN A 136 -3.54 -11.52 -0.49
C ASN A 136 -2.67 -10.28 -0.65
N VAL A 137 -2.83 -9.27 0.21
CA VAL A 137 -1.97 -8.07 0.20
C VAL A 137 -0.51 -8.45 0.40
N PHE A 138 -0.20 -9.29 1.38
CA PHE A 138 1.16 -9.71 1.66
C PHE A 138 1.70 -10.69 0.61
N ASP A 139 0.87 -11.61 0.13
CA ASP A 139 1.25 -12.53 -0.96
C ASP A 139 1.63 -11.76 -2.23
N GLU A 140 0.84 -10.76 -2.60
CA GLU A 140 1.12 -9.92 -3.79
C GLU A 140 2.33 -8.99 -3.58
N ALA A 141 2.57 -8.51 -2.36
CA ALA A 141 3.77 -7.77 -2.05
C ALA A 141 5.03 -8.61 -2.27
N ILE A 142 5.02 -9.85 -1.82
CA ILE A 142 6.12 -10.79 -2.00
C ILE A 142 6.29 -11.13 -3.49
N ARG A 143 5.21 -11.39 -4.22
CA ARG A 143 5.25 -11.64 -5.67
C ARG A 143 5.81 -10.46 -6.45
N ALA A 144 5.52 -9.22 -6.06
CA ALA A 144 6.06 -8.03 -6.71
C ALA A 144 7.59 -7.96 -6.63
N VAL A 145 8.19 -8.53 -5.59
CA VAL A 145 9.64 -8.61 -5.41
C VAL A 145 10.24 -9.81 -6.13
N LEU A 146 9.63 -10.98 -6.00
CA LEU A 146 10.15 -12.25 -6.56
C LEU A 146 9.93 -12.36 -8.07
N CYS A 147 8.84 -11.79 -8.58
CA CYS A 147 8.45 -11.83 -9.99
C CYS A 147 8.16 -10.41 -10.48
N PRO A 148 9.18 -9.54 -10.64
CA PRO A 148 8.96 -8.17 -11.07
C PRO A 148 8.29 -8.13 -12.43
N VAL A 149 7.18 -7.39 -12.53
CA VAL A 149 6.51 -7.13 -13.81
C VAL A 149 7.45 -6.25 -14.64
N PRO A 150 7.76 -6.63 -15.91
CA PRO A 150 8.56 -5.77 -16.77
C PRO A 150 7.91 -4.39 -16.90
N VAL A 151 8.65 -3.34 -16.58
CA VAL A 151 8.21 -1.98 -16.86
C VAL A 151 8.02 -1.88 -18.37
N VAL A 152 6.78 -1.65 -18.82
CA VAL A 152 6.48 -1.42 -20.23
C VAL A 152 7.22 -0.16 -20.68
N GLY A 153 8.35 -0.34 -21.37
CA GLY A 153 9.19 0.78 -21.83
C GLY A 153 10.64 0.44 -22.09
N ARG A 154 11.17 -0.67 -21.60
CA ARG A 154 12.47 -1.21 -22.04
C ARG A 154 12.25 -2.53 -22.77
N LYS A 155 12.44 -2.51 -24.10
CA LYS A 155 12.66 -3.74 -24.88
C LYS A 155 13.91 -4.43 -24.34
N SER A 156 13.76 -5.24 -23.31
CA SER A 156 14.74 -6.27 -23.04
C SER A 156 14.43 -7.40 -24.03
N LYS A 157 15.30 -7.61 -24.97
CA LYS A 157 15.33 -8.85 -25.74
C LYS A 157 15.53 -9.97 -24.71
N CYS A 158 14.46 -10.65 -24.34
CA CYS A 158 14.59 -12.00 -23.82
C CYS A 158 15.11 -12.85 -24.98
N MET A 159 16.41 -13.09 -24.99
CA MET A 159 16.93 -14.21 -25.74
C MET A 159 16.56 -15.45 -24.95
N VAL A 160 15.51 -16.11 -25.39
CA VAL A 160 15.27 -17.51 -25.08
C VAL A 160 16.24 -18.28 -25.97
N MET A 161 17.23 -18.83 -25.37
CA MET A 161 17.93 -19.98 -25.94
C MET A 161 17.37 -21.24 -25.35
#